data_f193031a986814a9d43c46b51cd463d3
#
_entry.id   f193031a986814a9d43c46b51cd463d3
#
_cell.length_a   1.000
_cell.length_b   1.000
_cell.length_c   1.000
_cell.angle_alpha   90.00
_cell.angle_beta   90.00
_cell.angle_gamma   90.00
#
_symmetry.space_group_name_H-M   'P 1'
#
loop_
_entity.id
_entity.type
_entity.pdbx_description
1 polymer ?
#
loop_
_entity_poly.entity_id
_entity_poly.type
_entity_poly.pdbx_seq_one_letter_code
_entity_poly.pdbx_strand_id
1 'polypeptide(L)'
;MQQVQLKTFQFRVDITDVIDAQVLTNYAINKTQNSVQNALTDGNSNIRTWNVGLNGKNYFGDWTFSYDYTKATNYGYAANLKVTNPNILNLYVERRFMKDHRGTIRLSAFDLFNENTGFSSTQTVSSLTESRVNRLSRYYLATFTLRLQKFAGKVPTQDNGIRGFRRNGGMGGGGNGPGGGGPGGPSAD
;
A
#
# COMPACT_ATOMS: atom_id res chain seq x y z
N MET A 1 -23.74 19.30 9.10
CA MET A 1 -22.30 19.70 9.11
C MET A 1 -21.44 18.45 9.28
N GLN A 2 -20.41 18.28 8.47
CA GLN A 2 -19.50 17.13 8.56
C GLN A 2 -18.14 17.63 9.09
N GLN A 3 -17.62 16.96 10.09
CA GLN A 3 -16.30 17.23 10.66
C GLN A 3 -15.46 15.95 10.63
N VAL A 4 -14.30 16.02 9.98
CA VAL A 4 -13.33 14.92 9.91
C VAL A 4 -12.05 15.34 10.64
N GLN A 5 -11.59 14.50 11.56
CA GLN A 5 -10.32 14.66 12.24
C GLN A 5 -9.48 13.41 12.01
N LEU A 6 -8.25 13.58 11.57
CA LEU A 6 -7.28 12.51 11.38
C LEU A 6 -6.04 12.78 12.23
N LYS A 7 -5.62 11.78 13.00
CA LYS A 7 -4.38 11.80 13.76
C LYS A 7 -3.54 10.60 13.33
N THR A 8 -2.30 10.85 12.92
CA THR A 8 -1.35 9.84 12.50
C THR A 8 -0.12 9.90 13.38
N PHE A 9 0.35 8.76 13.83
CA PHE A 9 1.63 8.59 14.50
C PHE A 9 2.41 7.49 13.77
N GLN A 10 3.69 7.77 13.51
CA GLN A 10 4.60 6.83 12.87
C GLN A 10 5.93 6.84 13.62
N PHE A 11 6.43 5.64 13.89
CA PHE A 11 7.75 5.43 14.47
C PHE A 11 8.47 4.36 13.68
N ARG A 12 9.74 4.61 13.31
CA ARG A 12 10.57 3.66 12.58
C ARG A 12 11.94 3.55 13.23
N VAL A 13 12.43 2.33 13.33
CA VAL A 13 13.79 2.00 13.70
C VAL A 13 14.41 1.28 12.51
N ASP A 14 15.56 1.76 12.07
CA ASP A 14 16.33 1.20 10.97
C ASP A 14 17.80 1.10 11.41
N ILE A 15 18.26 -0.12 11.66
CA ILE A 15 19.64 -0.44 11.98
C ILE A 15 20.13 -1.39 10.90
N THR A 16 21.02 -0.91 10.06
CA THR A 16 21.54 -1.64 8.89
C THR A 16 21.94 -3.06 9.25
N ASP A 17 21.45 -4.02 8.46
CA ASP A 17 21.70 -5.46 8.57
C ASP A 17 21.28 -6.11 9.92
N VAL A 18 20.53 -5.40 10.76
CA VAL A 18 20.04 -5.93 12.04
C VAL A 18 18.51 -5.89 12.08
N ILE A 19 17.92 -4.72 11.98
CA ILE A 19 16.48 -4.54 12.12
C ILE A 19 15.99 -3.35 11.31
N ASP A 20 14.91 -3.52 10.57
CA ASP A 20 14.08 -2.46 10.01
C ASP A 20 12.66 -2.70 10.51
N ALA A 21 12.16 -1.85 11.39
CA ALA A 21 10.85 -1.99 11.99
C ALA A 21 10.11 -0.66 12.04
N GLN A 22 8.82 -0.72 11.75
CA GLN A 22 7.96 0.46 11.73
C GLN A 22 6.63 0.17 12.42
N VAL A 23 6.21 1.09 13.26
CA VAL A 23 4.85 1.15 13.82
C VAL A 23 4.15 2.35 13.22
N LEU A 24 2.94 2.12 12.73
CA LEU A 24 2.06 3.15 12.20
C LEU A 24 0.71 3.07 12.92
N THR A 25 0.21 4.17 13.42
CA THR A 25 -1.15 4.23 13.94
C THR A 25 -1.90 5.43 13.40
N ASN A 26 -3.11 5.19 12.93
CA ASN A 26 -4.01 6.20 12.39
C ASN A 26 -5.33 6.16 13.15
N TYR A 27 -5.71 7.30 13.68
CA TYR A 27 -7.01 7.47 14.34
C TYR A 27 -7.84 8.52 13.61
N ALA A 28 -8.96 8.12 13.08
CA ALA A 28 -9.88 8.98 12.36
C ALA A 28 -11.22 9.10 13.11
N ILE A 29 -11.73 10.31 13.21
CA ILE A 29 -13.07 10.60 13.73
C ILE A 29 -13.85 11.26 12.60
N ASN A 30 -14.99 10.70 12.26
CA ASN A 30 -15.93 11.27 11.31
C ASN A 30 -17.26 11.54 12.04
N LYS A 31 -17.52 12.81 12.29
CA LYS A 31 -18.77 13.27 12.91
C LYS A 31 -19.65 13.92 11.85
N THR A 32 -20.85 13.44 11.71
CA THR A 32 -21.85 14.04 10.84
C THR A 32 -23.04 14.45 11.69
N GLN A 33 -23.46 15.71 11.55
CA GLN A 33 -24.66 16.26 12.16
C GLN A 33 -25.61 16.71 11.06
N ASN A 34 -26.81 16.15 11.02
CA ASN A 34 -27.84 16.53 10.10
C ASN A 34 -28.87 17.41 10.80
N SER A 35 -29.21 18.51 10.14
CA SER A 35 -30.29 19.44 10.63
C SER A 35 -31.67 18.88 10.41
N VAL A 36 -31.84 17.90 9.54
CA VAL A 36 -33.12 17.29 9.21
C VAL A 36 -33.06 15.82 9.63
N GLN A 37 -33.86 15.46 10.60
CA GLN A 37 -34.05 14.07 11.02
C GLN A 37 -35.10 13.43 10.12
N ASN A 38 -34.72 12.46 9.32
CA ASN A 38 -35.62 11.57 8.61
C ASN A 38 -35.74 10.26 9.38
N ALA A 39 -36.92 9.64 9.36
CA ALA A 39 -37.19 8.37 10.03
C ALA A 39 -36.28 7.19 9.59
N LEU A 40 -35.51 7.36 8.51
CA LEU A 40 -34.60 6.36 7.95
C LEU A 40 -33.12 6.58 8.30
N THR A 41 -32.79 7.76 8.86
CA THR A 41 -31.40 8.06 9.22
C THR A 41 -31.36 8.72 10.58
N ASP A 42 -30.80 8.05 11.58
CA ASP A 42 -30.35 8.72 12.79
C ASP A 42 -29.47 9.89 12.37
N GLY A 43 -29.94 11.10 12.58
CA GLY A 43 -29.38 12.33 12.02
C GLY A 43 -27.94 12.64 12.41
N ASN A 44 -27.36 11.86 13.32
CA ASN A 44 -26.01 12.09 13.82
C ASN A 44 -25.21 10.79 13.76
N SER A 45 -24.06 10.80 13.09
CA SER A 45 -23.10 9.69 13.14
C SER A 45 -21.77 10.13 13.73
N ASN A 46 -21.16 9.28 14.55
CA ASN A 46 -19.85 9.49 15.14
C ASN A 46 -19.02 8.24 14.95
N ILE A 47 -18.55 8.06 13.71
CA ILE A 47 -17.73 6.91 13.33
C ILE A 47 -16.30 7.20 13.70
N ARG A 48 -15.67 6.26 14.37
CA ARG A 48 -14.26 6.31 14.76
C ARG A 48 -13.57 5.08 14.20
N THR A 49 -12.47 5.30 13.53
CA THR A 49 -11.64 4.22 12.99
C THR A 49 -10.23 4.34 13.56
N TRP A 50 -9.76 3.27 14.14
CA TRP A 50 -8.39 3.15 14.62
C TRP A 50 -7.69 2.02 13.89
N ASN A 51 -6.64 2.37 13.15
CA ASN A 51 -5.80 1.42 12.46
C ASN A 51 -4.42 1.40 13.10
N VAL A 52 -3.93 0.22 13.41
CA VAL A 52 -2.57 -0.02 13.90
C VAL A 52 -1.88 -0.94 12.93
N GLY A 53 -0.69 -0.55 12.49
CA GLY A 53 0.22 -1.33 11.67
C GLY A 53 1.57 -1.51 12.34
N LEU A 54 2.09 -2.71 12.30
CA LEU A 54 3.45 -3.06 12.70
C LEU A 54 4.06 -3.89 11.58
N ASN A 55 5.10 -3.38 10.95
CA ASN A 55 5.83 -4.13 9.94
C ASN A 55 7.32 -4.06 10.21
N GLY A 56 8.05 -5.08 9.76
CA GLY A 56 9.49 -5.06 9.92
C GLY A 56 10.18 -6.30 9.38
N LYS A 57 11.52 -6.19 9.42
CA LYS A 57 12.45 -7.24 9.05
C LYS A 57 13.58 -7.30 10.05
N ASN A 58 13.94 -8.48 10.46
CA ASN A 58 15.10 -8.75 11.29
C ASN A 58 16.06 -9.63 10.52
N TYR A 59 17.33 -9.28 10.57
CA TYR A 59 18.41 -9.94 9.84
C TYR A 59 19.32 -10.66 10.82
N PHE A 60 19.54 -11.96 10.60
CA PHE A 60 20.38 -12.81 11.43
C PHE A 60 21.34 -13.59 10.52
N GLY A 61 22.40 -12.94 10.07
CA GLY A 61 23.32 -13.51 9.09
C GLY A 61 22.60 -13.85 7.79
N ASP A 62 22.49 -15.15 7.48
CA ASP A 62 21.82 -15.63 6.26
C ASP A 62 20.29 -15.73 6.39
N TRP A 63 19.75 -15.47 7.55
CA TRP A 63 18.33 -15.52 7.82
C TRP A 63 17.72 -14.15 7.83
N THR A 64 16.53 -14.05 7.24
CA THR A 64 15.67 -12.88 7.35
C THR A 64 14.30 -13.31 7.85
N PHE A 65 13.85 -12.67 8.91
CA PHE A 65 12.49 -12.80 9.43
C PHE A 65 11.74 -11.51 9.16
N SER A 66 10.57 -11.61 8.54
CA SER A 66 9.71 -10.44 8.29
C SER A 66 8.31 -10.69 8.83
N TYR A 67 7.74 -9.61 9.32
CA TYR A 67 6.38 -9.57 9.83
C TYR A 67 5.66 -8.33 9.33
N ASP A 68 4.38 -8.48 9.06
CA ASP A 68 3.45 -7.41 8.72
C ASP A 68 2.13 -7.68 9.43
N TYR A 69 1.82 -6.85 10.41
CA TYR A 69 0.60 -6.93 11.20
C TYR A 69 -0.22 -5.68 11.03
N THR A 70 -1.49 -5.83 10.76
CA THR A 70 -2.45 -4.73 10.71
C THR A 70 -3.71 -5.08 11.49
N LYS A 71 -4.18 -4.11 12.28
CA LYS A 71 -5.44 -4.18 12.98
C LYS A 71 -6.28 -2.95 12.66
N ALA A 72 -7.49 -3.20 12.18
CA ALA A 72 -8.51 -2.16 12.04
C ALA A 72 -9.54 -2.33 13.14
N THR A 73 -9.93 -1.22 13.77
CA THR A 73 -11.00 -1.20 14.76
C THR A 73 -11.94 -0.04 14.46
N ASN A 74 -13.20 -0.36 14.22
CA ASN A 74 -14.22 0.59 13.84
C ASN A 74 -15.29 0.65 14.91
N TYR A 75 -15.68 1.86 15.31
CA TYR A 75 -16.69 2.14 16.33
C TYR A 75 -17.73 3.13 15.83
N GLY A 76 -18.90 3.13 16.44
CA GLY A 76 -19.95 4.13 16.21
C GLY A 76 -20.80 3.91 14.97
N TYR A 77 -20.74 2.72 14.38
CA TYR A 77 -21.67 2.30 13.35
C TYR A 77 -23.02 1.94 13.96
N ALA A 78 -24.08 2.04 13.19
CA ALA A 78 -25.41 1.61 13.60
C ALA A 78 -25.42 0.10 13.93
N ALA A 79 -26.19 -0.31 14.93
CA ALA A 79 -26.19 -1.68 15.44
C ALA A 79 -26.62 -2.74 14.42
N ASN A 80 -27.35 -2.34 13.37
CA ASN A 80 -27.77 -3.19 12.27
C ASN A 80 -26.72 -3.40 11.19
N LEU A 81 -25.57 -2.70 11.29
CA LEU A 81 -24.50 -2.81 10.29
C LEU A 81 -23.43 -3.81 10.73
N LYS A 82 -23.11 -4.71 9.83
CA LYS A 82 -21.99 -5.64 10.02
C LYS A 82 -20.67 -4.93 9.72
N VAL A 83 -19.94 -4.59 10.76
CA VAL A 83 -18.60 -3.99 10.66
C VAL A 83 -17.55 -5.03 11.00
N THR A 84 -16.55 -5.15 10.15
CA THR A 84 -15.43 -6.05 10.39
C THR A 84 -14.25 -5.27 11.00
N ASN A 85 -13.63 -5.87 12.01
CA ASN A 85 -12.43 -5.34 12.68
C ASN A 85 -11.29 -6.37 12.53
N PRO A 86 -10.76 -6.57 11.32
CA PRO A 86 -9.83 -7.66 11.06
C PRO A 86 -8.48 -7.43 11.72
N ASN A 87 -7.90 -8.54 12.21
CA ASN A 87 -6.49 -8.66 12.51
C ASN A 87 -5.84 -9.45 11.39
N ILE A 88 -4.87 -8.87 10.71
CA ILE A 88 -4.16 -9.53 9.62
C ILE A 88 -2.70 -9.62 9.98
N LEU A 89 -2.17 -10.83 9.97
CA LEU A 89 -0.76 -11.10 10.23
C LEU A 89 -0.16 -11.90 9.09
N ASN A 90 0.84 -11.32 8.45
CA ASN A 90 1.65 -11.96 7.43
C ASN A 90 3.07 -12.12 7.95
N LEU A 91 3.65 -13.28 7.74
CA LEU A 91 5.03 -13.58 8.16
C LEU A 91 5.78 -14.22 7.01
N TYR A 92 7.09 -14.01 6.96
CA TYR A 92 7.96 -14.89 6.21
C TYR A 92 9.31 -15.09 6.91
N VAL A 93 9.88 -16.26 6.65
CA VAL A 93 11.24 -16.61 6.98
C VAL A 93 11.97 -16.93 5.69
N GLU A 94 13.10 -16.30 5.50
CA GLU A 94 13.96 -16.50 4.34
C GLU A 94 15.34 -16.92 4.79
N ARG A 95 15.92 -17.87 4.09
CA ARG A 95 17.31 -18.26 4.26
C ARG A 95 18.03 -18.17 2.93
N ARG A 96 19.15 -17.46 2.93
CA ARG A 96 20.11 -17.43 1.83
C ARG A 96 21.14 -18.52 2.04
N PHE A 97 21.53 -19.23 1.00
CA PHE A 97 22.50 -20.31 1.06
C PHE A 97 23.28 -20.40 -0.26
N MET A 98 24.29 -21.27 -0.32
CA MET A 98 25.29 -21.39 -1.38
C MET A 98 26.30 -20.24 -1.36
N LYS A 99 27.45 -20.46 -2.07
CA LYS A 99 28.46 -19.44 -2.32
C LYS A 99 27.81 -18.23 -3.00
N ASP A 100 28.15 -17.04 -2.55
CA ASP A 100 27.63 -15.76 -3.04
C ASP A 100 26.10 -15.62 -2.87
N HIS A 101 25.50 -16.30 -1.90
CA HIS A 101 24.07 -16.25 -1.60
C HIS A 101 23.16 -16.49 -2.83
N ARG A 102 23.59 -17.38 -3.74
CA ARG A 102 22.88 -17.64 -4.99
C ARG A 102 21.59 -18.42 -4.81
N GLY A 103 21.47 -19.18 -3.74
CA GLY A 103 20.24 -19.89 -3.38
C GLY A 103 19.48 -19.16 -2.30
N THR A 104 18.17 -19.06 -2.45
CA THR A 104 17.27 -18.50 -1.45
C THR A 104 16.06 -19.40 -1.31
N ILE A 105 15.71 -19.75 -0.09
CA ILE A 105 14.46 -20.41 0.24
C ILE A 105 13.64 -19.48 1.14
N ARG A 106 12.36 -19.30 0.83
CA ARG A 106 11.43 -18.47 1.60
C ARG A 106 10.17 -19.26 1.88
N LEU A 107 9.77 -19.25 3.14
CA LEU A 107 8.49 -19.74 3.59
C LEU A 107 7.66 -18.55 4.06
N SER A 108 6.49 -18.36 3.47
CA SER A 108 5.58 -17.26 3.77
C SER A 108 4.25 -17.81 4.27
N ALA A 109 3.69 -17.13 5.25
CA ALA A 109 2.36 -17.38 5.78
C ALA A 109 1.55 -16.09 5.71
N PHE A 110 0.40 -16.14 5.08
CA PHE A 110 -0.47 -14.99 4.88
C PHE A 110 -1.76 -15.16 5.63
N ASP A 111 -2.22 -14.06 6.24
CA ASP A 111 -3.46 -13.99 7.01
C ASP A 111 -3.57 -15.11 8.04
N LEU A 112 -2.59 -15.19 8.95
CA LEU A 112 -2.51 -16.27 9.94
C LEU A 112 -3.76 -16.41 10.81
N PHE A 113 -4.46 -15.31 11.08
CA PHE A 113 -5.69 -15.32 11.85
C PHE A 113 -6.93 -15.63 11.02
N ASN A 114 -6.81 -15.65 9.68
CA ASN A 114 -7.91 -15.90 8.75
C ASN A 114 -9.08 -14.91 8.90
N GLU A 115 -8.76 -13.66 9.18
CA GLU A 115 -9.75 -12.61 9.39
C GLU A 115 -9.93 -11.66 8.20
N ASN A 116 -9.14 -11.83 7.13
CA ASN A 116 -9.25 -11.05 5.91
C ASN A 116 -10.43 -11.51 5.03
N THR A 117 -11.63 -11.19 5.48
CA THR A 117 -12.87 -11.64 4.80
C THR A 117 -13.14 -10.96 3.47
N GLY A 118 -12.36 -9.93 3.11
CA GLY A 118 -12.60 -9.12 1.90
C GLY A 118 -13.92 -8.34 1.93
N PHE A 119 -14.56 -8.25 3.09
CA PHE A 119 -15.77 -7.48 3.29
C PHE A 119 -15.45 -6.10 3.83
N SER A 120 -16.02 -5.08 3.23
CA SER A 120 -15.96 -3.71 3.75
C SER A 120 -17.34 -3.06 3.65
N SER A 121 -17.69 -2.31 4.68
CA SER A 121 -18.91 -1.51 4.73
C SER A 121 -18.55 -0.05 4.96
N THR A 122 -19.06 0.81 4.13
CA THR A 122 -18.89 2.26 4.24
C THR A 122 -20.26 2.92 4.32
N GLN A 123 -20.50 3.63 5.39
CA GLN A 123 -21.74 4.36 5.62
C GLN A 123 -21.49 5.87 5.45
N THR A 124 -22.31 6.50 4.63
CA THR A 124 -22.42 7.95 4.51
C THR A 124 -23.79 8.41 5.02
N VAL A 125 -24.03 9.70 5.02
CA VAL A 125 -25.34 10.27 5.42
C VAL A 125 -26.50 9.75 4.57
N SER A 126 -26.24 9.50 3.29
CA SER A 126 -27.28 9.17 2.30
C SER A 126 -27.11 7.78 1.67
N SER A 127 -26.04 7.08 1.97
CA SER A 127 -25.77 5.78 1.35
C SER A 127 -25.05 4.84 2.29
N LEU A 128 -25.35 3.55 2.13
CA LEU A 128 -24.59 2.44 2.66
C LEU A 128 -24.00 1.67 1.47
N THR A 129 -22.70 1.58 1.43
CA THR A 129 -21.98 0.80 0.41
C THR A 129 -21.33 -0.40 1.07
N GLU A 130 -21.74 -1.59 0.68
CA GLU A 130 -21.10 -2.84 1.06
C GLU A 130 -20.30 -3.38 -0.13
N SER A 131 -19.05 -3.64 0.10
CA SER A 131 -18.19 -4.24 -0.91
C SER A 131 -17.68 -5.59 -0.41
N ARG A 132 -17.77 -6.60 -1.27
CA ARG A 132 -17.24 -7.93 -1.01
C ARG A 132 -16.31 -8.33 -2.13
N VAL A 133 -15.04 -8.43 -1.80
CA VAL A 133 -14.01 -8.88 -2.72
C VAL A 133 -13.63 -10.31 -2.34
N ASN A 134 -13.63 -11.21 -3.32
CA ASN A 134 -13.16 -12.57 -3.09
C ASN A 134 -11.64 -12.53 -2.89
N ARG A 135 -11.20 -12.75 -1.66
CA ARG A 135 -9.78 -12.81 -1.28
C ARG A 135 -9.40 -14.22 -0.91
N LEU A 136 -8.15 -14.55 -1.13
CA LEU A 136 -7.58 -15.78 -0.59
C LEU A 136 -7.64 -15.72 0.93
N SER A 137 -8.19 -16.77 1.52
CA SER A 137 -8.09 -17.03 2.96
C SER A 137 -6.63 -17.30 3.34
N ARG A 138 -6.38 -17.62 4.60
CA ARG A 138 -5.06 -18.02 5.06
C ARG A 138 -4.40 -19.03 4.11
N TYR A 139 -3.19 -18.73 3.68
CA TYR A 139 -2.40 -19.63 2.83
C TYR A 139 -0.92 -19.54 3.14
N TYR A 140 -0.21 -20.57 2.71
CA TYR A 140 1.23 -20.70 2.89
C TYR A 140 1.89 -20.84 1.52
N LEU A 141 3.06 -20.23 1.36
CA LEU A 141 3.81 -20.25 0.13
C LEU A 141 5.27 -20.60 0.42
N ALA A 142 5.79 -21.63 -0.26
CA ALA A 142 7.20 -21.92 -0.29
C ALA A 142 7.79 -21.44 -1.62
N THR A 143 8.84 -20.62 -1.58
CA THR A 143 9.52 -20.11 -2.76
C THR A 143 10.99 -20.50 -2.71
N PHE A 144 11.46 -21.08 -3.80
CA PHE A 144 12.88 -21.36 -4.02
C PHE A 144 13.37 -20.49 -5.17
N THR A 145 14.44 -19.75 -4.93
CA THR A 145 15.08 -18.89 -5.95
C THR A 145 16.52 -19.30 -6.12
N LEU A 146 16.92 -19.58 -7.36
CA LEU A 146 18.30 -19.85 -7.72
C LEU A 146 18.77 -18.81 -8.75
N ARG A 147 19.81 -18.06 -8.38
CA ARG A 147 20.44 -17.08 -9.27
C ARG A 147 21.59 -17.75 -10.01
N LEU A 148 21.38 -18.03 -11.29
CA LEU A 148 22.41 -18.58 -12.18
C LEU A 148 23.15 -17.43 -12.84
N GLN A 149 24.18 -16.89 -12.18
CA GLN A 149 25.06 -15.89 -12.80
C GLN A 149 26.22 -16.62 -13.48
N LYS A 150 26.09 -16.91 -14.76
CA LYS A 150 27.21 -17.13 -15.67
C LYS A 150 27.00 -16.26 -16.89
N PHE A 151 27.26 -14.99 -16.78
CA PHE A 151 27.58 -14.20 -17.93
C PHE A 151 29.09 -14.38 -18.21
N ALA A 152 29.43 -15.38 -19.01
CA ALA A 152 30.73 -15.46 -19.70
C ALA A 152 30.70 -14.53 -20.93
N GLY A 153 30.43 -13.27 -20.73
CA GLY A 153 30.39 -12.24 -21.74
C GLY A 153 30.59 -10.88 -21.09
N LYS A 154 31.22 -9.96 -21.81
CA LYS A 154 31.32 -8.56 -21.41
C LYS A 154 29.99 -8.13 -20.88
N VAL A 155 29.95 -7.67 -19.63
CA VAL A 155 28.81 -6.92 -19.13
C VAL A 155 28.45 -5.92 -20.22
N PRO A 156 27.26 -5.94 -20.83
CA PRO A 156 26.88 -4.81 -21.65
C PRO A 156 27.00 -3.62 -20.71
N THR A 157 27.91 -2.73 -21.00
CA THR A 157 27.94 -1.42 -20.35
C THR A 157 26.52 -0.92 -20.51
N GLN A 158 25.82 -0.84 -19.39
CA GLN A 158 24.45 -0.38 -19.32
C GLN A 158 24.49 1.15 -19.47
N ASP A 159 25.13 1.53 -20.56
CA ASP A 159 25.06 2.85 -21.11
C ASP A 159 24.08 2.74 -22.27
N ASN A 160 23.04 3.43 -22.18
CA ASN A 160 21.98 3.61 -23.14
C ASN A 160 20.77 2.72 -23.00
N GLY A 161 19.76 3.28 -22.43
CA GLY A 161 18.44 3.00 -22.92
C GLY A 161 17.29 2.99 -21.94
N ILE A 162 17.52 3.07 -20.64
CA ILE A 162 16.39 3.28 -19.74
C ILE A 162 16.46 4.69 -19.12
N ARG A 163 16.68 5.69 -19.98
CA ARG A 163 16.35 7.09 -19.67
C ARG A 163 14.89 7.43 -19.97
N GLY A 164 14.06 6.41 -20.25
CA GLY A 164 12.70 6.59 -20.73
C GLY A 164 11.57 6.51 -19.73
N PHE A 165 11.80 6.17 -18.45
CA PHE A 165 10.73 6.14 -17.44
C PHE A 165 10.97 7.13 -16.31
N ARG A 166 11.44 8.33 -16.61
CA ARG A 166 11.13 9.48 -15.78
C ARG A 166 9.70 9.89 -16.08
N ARG A 167 8.82 9.45 -15.25
CA ARG A 167 7.47 9.96 -15.08
C ARG A 167 7.57 11.47 -14.78
N ASN A 168 7.56 12.27 -15.84
CA ASN A 168 7.53 13.72 -15.71
C ASN A 168 6.10 14.13 -15.36
N GLY A 169 5.80 14.15 -14.10
CA GLY A 169 4.72 14.91 -13.53
C GLY A 169 5.25 16.26 -13.12
N GLY A 170 5.30 17.20 -14.03
CA GLY A 170 5.66 18.57 -13.77
C GLY A 170 4.81 19.46 -14.64
N MET A 171 3.73 19.99 -14.06
CA MET A 171 3.06 21.20 -14.52
C MET A 171 4.04 22.36 -14.47
N GLY A 172 4.03 23.20 -15.48
CA GLY A 172 4.53 24.54 -15.28
C GLY A 172 5.20 25.17 -16.48
N GLY A 173 4.55 26.15 -17.06
CA GLY A 173 5.16 27.39 -17.38
C GLY A 173 5.63 27.61 -18.84
N GLY A 174 4.95 28.52 -19.44
CA GLY A 174 5.17 29.15 -20.69
C GLY A 174 6.61 29.61 -20.99
N GLY A 175 6.91 29.64 -22.22
CA GLY A 175 8.15 30.20 -22.77
C GLY A 175 8.01 30.44 -24.25
N ASN A 176 7.69 31.64 -24.53
CA ASN A 176 7.80 32.35 -25.83
C ASN A 176 9.13 32.01 -26.49
N GLY A 177 9.08 31.63 -27.77
CA GLY A 177 10.27 31.55 -28.60
C GLY A 177 9.96 31.99 -30.04
N PRO A 178 10.79 32.82 -30.61
CA PRO A 178 10.44 33.58 -31.83
C PRO A 178 10.75 32.83 -33.11
N GLY A 179 10.07 33.27 -34.13
CA GLY A 179 10.10 33.07 -35.53
C GLY A 179 11.35 32.51 -36.23
N GLY A 180 11.06 31.64 -37.17
CA GLY A 180 11.96 31.23 -38.23
C GLY A 180 11.20 31.09 -39.52
N GLY A 181 11.34 32.07 -40.37
CA GLY A 181 10.76 32.10 -41.70
C GLY A 181 11.35 31.02 -42.59
N GLY A 182 10.55 30.40 -43.40
CA GLY A 182 10.93 29.59 -44.51
C GLY A 182 10.29 30.07 -45.79
N PRO A 183 10.94 29.94 -46.92
CA PRO A 183 10.66 30.72 -48.09
C PRO A 183 9.55 30.13 -48.97
N GLY A 184 9.02 31.01 -49.81
CA GLY A 184 7.95 30.81 -50.75
C GLY A 184 8.21 29.79 -51.84
N GLY A 185 7.12 29.23 -52.30
CA GLY A 185 7.00 28.50 -53.56
C GLY A 185 5.89 29.11 -54.38
N PRO A 186 5.97 29.04 -55.70
CA PRO A 186 5.37 30.01 -56.61
C PRO A 186 3.91 29.70 -56.95
N SER A 187 3.23 30.78 -57.28
CA SER A 187 1.95 30.85 -57.96
C SER A 187 2.00 30.21 -59.36
N ALA A 188 0.97 29.51 -59.72
CA ALA A 188 0.57 29.24 -61.11
C ALA A 188 -0.95 29.33 -61.21
N ASP A 189 -1.32 30.29 -61.97
CA ASP A 189 -2.55 30.52 -62.77
C ASP A 189 -3.89 30.08 -62.18
#